data_6c17a589b34130f3998bf7e13f5207de
#
_entry.id   6c17a589b34130f3998bf7e13f5207de
#
_cell.length_a   1.000
_cell.length_b   1.000
_cell.length_c   1.000
_cell.angle_alpha   90.00
_cell.angle_beta   90.00
_cell.angle_gamma   90.00
#
_symmetry.space_group_name_H-M   'P 1'
#
loop_
_entity.id
_entity.type
_entity.pdbx_description
1 polymer ?
#
loop_
_entity_poly.entity_id
_entity_poly.type
_entity_poly.pdbx_seq_one_letter_code
_entity_poly.pdbx_strand_id
1 'polypeptide(L)'
;MTTDLVGNVRTKVSELYDCPVLPFVGCAGDSSTRLTRQRSKDPALDHSELLRLRDEITAQIKEKAVFDDVVIDRFEAESVELSYSYTLNPETMKKRLVKLEEQIAAEKNPQQLRLLLQSKESLEKRILGPFDAQDTLIGRAYNFGEIKIGVFPGELVASLGLQIISHQPHEHHLVMGYTPDGVGYLVEIGEYGKNFESINSKIPVGLPEVLTWMIKSKVEEF
;
A
#
# COMPACT_ATOMS: atom_id res chain seq x y z
N MET A 1 -10.52 -19.31 0.14
CA MET A 1 -9.80 -18.03 0.09
C MET A 1 -9.87 -17.43 1.47
N THR A 2 -8.76 -17.19 2.13
CA THR A 2 -8.75 -16.57 3.45
C THR A 2 -8.73 -15.06 3.27
N THR A 3 -9.47 -14.34 4.10
CA THR A 3 -9.51 -12.87 4.09
C THR A 3 -8.35 -12.24 4.86
N ASP A 4 -7.39 -13.08 5.30
CA ASP A 4 -6.22 -12.69 6.10
C ASP A 4 -6.61 -11.86 7.35
N LEU A 5 -5.67 -11.13 7.92
CA LEU A 5 -5.89 -10.35 9.15
C LEU A 5 -6.97 -9.29 8.98
N VAL A 6 -6.90 -8.50 7.89
CA VAL A 6 -7.84 -7.39 7.62
C VAL A 6 -9.29 -7.88 7.55
N GLY A 7 -9.55 -8.99 6.85
CA GLY A 7 -10.90 -9.54 6.75
C GLY A 7 -11.40 -10.11 8.07
N ASN A 8 -10.53 -10.73 8.87
CA ASN A 8 -10.88 -11.21 10.20
C ASN A 8 -11.21 -10.05 11.17
N VAL A 9 -10.42 -8.98 11.14
CA VAL A 9 -10.69 -7.75 11.92
C VAL A 9 -12.02 -7.13 11.49
N ARG A 10 -12.23 -6.97 10.17
CA ARG A 10 -13.48 -6.43 9.61
C ARG A 10 -14.70 -7.18 10.14
N THR A 11 -14.68 -8.52 10.06
CA THR A 11 -15.79 -9.35 10.52
C THR A 11 -16.06 -9.11 12.00
N LYS A 12 -15.01 -9.10 12.81
CA LYS A 12 -15.13 -8.93 14.26
C LYS A 12 -15.63 -7.54 14.67
N VAL A 13 -15.19 -6.49 13.96
CA VAL A 13 -15.67 -5.13 14.18
C VAL A 13 -17.12 -4.97 13.72
N SER A 14 -17.51 -5.58 12.60
CA SER A 14 -18.90 -5.60 12.13
C SER A 14 -19.84 -6.28 13.15
N GLU A 15 -19.41 -7.39 13.75
CA GLU A 15 -20.17 -8.06 14.83
C GLU A 15 -20.26 -7.17 16.10
N LEU A 16 -19.18 -6.46 16.45
CA LEU A 16 -19.11 -5.62 17.64
C LEU A 16 -20.07 -4.45 17.61
N TYR A 17 -20.23 -3.83 16.43
CA TYR A 17 -21.04 -2.62 16.26
C TYR A 17 -22.36 -2.85 15.50
N ASP A 18 -22.66 -4.10 15.14
CA ASP A 18 -23.85 -4.50 14.37
C ASP A 18 -24.04 -3.62 13.09
N CYS A 19 -22.94 -3.37 12.38
CA CYS A 19 -22.97 -2.58 11.17
C CYS A 19 -22.00 -3.12 10.10
N PRO A 20 -22.24 -2.85 8.80
CA PRO A 20 -21.28 -3.13 7.76
C PRO A 20 -19.98 -2.34 7.97
N VAL A 21 -18.83 -3.00 7.82
CA VAL A 21 -17.50 -2.38 7.90
C VAL A 21 -16.81 -2.48 6.56
N LEU A 22 -16.36 -1.35 6.04
CA LEU A 22 -15.54 -1.25 4.83
C LEU A 22 -14.10 -0.89 5.22
N PRO A 23 -13.19 -1.87 5.26
CA PRO A 23 -11.79 -1.59 5.55
C PRO A 23 -11.08 -1.13 4.28
N PHE A 24 -10.18 -0.18 4.42
CA PHE A 24 -9.19 0.14 3.40
C PHE A 24 -7.84 0.39 4.05
N VAL A 25 -6.76 0.23 3.27
CA VAL A 25 -5.40 0.37 3.75
C VAL A 25 -4.97 1.81 3.59
N GLY A 26 -4.49 2.40 4.67
CA GLY A 26 -3.90 3.74 4.67
C GLY A 26 -2.39 3.70 4.37
N CYS A 27 -1.62 4.38 5.22
CA CYS A 27 -0.16 4.47 5.11
C CYS A 27 0.49 3.21 5.68
N ALA A 28 0.63 2.17 4.88
CA ALA A 28 1.17 0.89 5.33
C ALA A 28 2.58 0.59 4.79
N GLY A 29 3.21 1.53 4.06
CA GLY A 29 4.51 1.33 3.43
C GLY A 29 5.63 0.97 4.40
N ASP A 30 5.62 1.54 5.60
CA ASP A 30 6.55 1.28 6.70
C ASP A 30 5.89 0.61 7.91
N SER A 31 4.65 0.16 7.79
CA SER A 31 3.89 -0.49 8.85
C SER A 31 3.93 -2.01 8.75
N SER A 32 4.31 -2.70 9.81
CA SER A 32 4.43 -4.16 9.81
C SER A 32 4.17 -4.76 11.19
N THR A 33 3.50 -5.91 11.21
CA THR A 33 3.35 -6.73 12.42
C THR A 33 4.59 -7.55 12.77
N ARG A 34 5.73 -7.38 12.07
CA ARG A 34 6.93 -8.22 12.22
C ARG A 34 7.49 -8.27 13.64
N LEU A 35 7.38 -7.19 14.39
CA LEU A 35 7.89 -7.09 15.76
C LEU A 35 6.92 -7.67 16.79
N THR A 36 5.63 -7.71 16.48
CA THR A 36 4.57 -8.09 17.42
C THR A 36 4.03 -9.49 17.18
N ARG A 37 4.16 -10.03 15.97
CA ARG A 37 3.65 -11.36 15.64
C ARG A 37 4.68 -12.46 15.90
N GLN A 38 4.22 -13.57 16.42
CA GLN A 38 4.99 -14.81 16.54
C GLN A 38 4.88 -15.59 15.22
N ARG A 39 6.01 -15.82 14.56
CA ARG A 39 6.06 -16.61 13.32
C ARG A 39 6.23 -18.09 13.65
N SER A 40 5.46 -18.94 12.99
CA SER A 40 5.61 -20.39 13.05
C SER A 40 5.61 -20.96 11.63
N LYS A 41 6.25 -22.15 11.48
CA LYS A 41 6.10 -23.00 10.28
C LYS A 41 4.89 -23.94 10.41
N ASP A 42 4.30 -24.00 11.58
CA ASP A 42 3.08 -24.76 11.84
C ASP A 42 1.86 -23.91 11.47
N PRO A 43 1.04 -24.32 10.48
CA PRO A 43 -0.14 -23.57 10.05
C PRO A 43 -1.18 -23.35 11.17
N ALA A 44 -1.26 -24.27 12.14
CA ALA A 44 -2.19 -24.12 13.26
C ALA A 44 -1.75 -23.01 14.20
N LEU A 45 -0.44 -22.91 14.48
CA LEU A 45 0.11 -21.83 15.30
C LEU A 45 0.04 -20.48 14.57
N ASP A 46 0.30 -20.44 13.26
CA ASP A 46 0.13 -19.22 12.46
C ASP A 46 -1.33 -18.75 12.46
N HIS A 47 -2.29 -19.66 12.38
CA HIS A 47 -3.71 -19.31 12.47
C HIS A 47 -4.10 -18.78 13.85
N SER A 48 -3.63 -19.41 14.93
CA SER A 48 -3.89 -18.93 16.30
C SER A 48 -3.30 -17.54 16.53
N GLU A 49 -2.14 -17.25 15.98
CA GLU A 49 -1.49 -15.94 16.05
C GLU A 49 -2.26 -14.86 15.25
N LEU A 50 -2.81 -15.21 14.10
CA LEU A 50 -3.71 -14.34 13.36
C LEU A 50 -4.95 -13.97 14.16
N LEU A 51 -5.56 -14.94 14.86
CA LEU A 51 -6.71 -14.68 15.73
C LEU A 51 -6.35 -13.80 16.93
N ARG A 52 -5.18 -14.02 17.53
CA ARG A 52 -4.66 -13.19 18.63
C ARG A 52 -4.50 -11.73 18.17
N LEU A 53 -3.86 -11.48 17.02
CA LEU A 53 -3.70 -10.14 16.45
C LEU A 53 -5.05 -9.48 16.13
N ARG A 54 -5.99 -10.24 15.54
CA ARG A 54 -7.36 -9.78 15.34
C ARG A 54 -8.00 -9.27 16.62
N ASP A 55 -7.91 -10.06 17.69
CA ASP A 55 -8.55 -9.75 18.95
C ASP A 55 -7.89 -8.53 19.64
N GLU A 56 -6.57 -8.40 19.56
CA GLU A 56 -5.85 -7.23 20.06
C GLU A 56 -6.25 -5.96 19.30
N ILE A 57 -6.28 -6.00 17.97
CA ILE A 57 -6.67 -4.85 17.12
C ILE A 57 -8.14 -4.49 17.43
N THR A 58 -9.04 -5.48 17.52
CA THR A 58 -10.45 -5.23 17.82
C THR A 58 -10.64 -4.64 19.21
N ALA A 59 -9.86 -5.09 20.19
CA ALA A 59 -9.90 -4.52 21.55
C ALA A 59 -9.44 -3.04 21.55
N GLN A 60 -8.38 -2.71 20.82
CA GLN A 60 -7.92 -1.32 20.67
C GLN A 60 -8.95 -0.44 19.95
N ILE A 61 -9.61 -0.96 18.92
CA ILE A 61 -10.69 -0.25 18.24
C ILE A 61 -11.82 0.02 19.23
N LYS A 62 -12.27 -0.99 19.98
CA LYS A 62 -13.33 -0.83 20.97
C LYS A 62 -13.00 0.20 22.06
N GLU A 63 -11.74 0.24 22.49
CA GLU A 63 -11.28 1.16 23.54
C GLU A 63 -11.14 2.60 23.06
N LYS A 64 -10.68 2.78 21.79
CA LYS A 64 -10.23 4.08 21.30
C LYS A 64 -11.13 4.69 20.21
N ALA A 65 -12.07 3.92 19.65
CA ALA A 65 -12.93 4.46 18.60
C ALA A 65 -13.82 5.58 19.14
N VAL A 66 -13.79 6.69 18.44
CA VAL A 66 -14.71 7.80 18.59
C VAL A 66 -15.61 7.78 17.37
N PHE A 67 -16.90 7.94 17.55
CA PHE A 67 -17.87 7.93 16.47
C PHE A 67 -18.45 9.34 16.35
N ASP A 68 -18.39 9.87 15.14
CA ASP A 68 -19.02 11.13 14.78
C ASP A 68 -20.09 10.87 13.72
N ASP A 69 -21.19 11.56 13.80
CA ASP A 69 -22.16 11.65 12.71
C ASP A 69 -21.56 12.51 11.61
N VAL A 70 -21.42 11.97 10.41
CA VAL A 70 -20.86 12.68 9.25
C VAL A 70 -21.92 12.88 8.17
N VAL A 71 -21.89 14.02 7.52
CA VAL A 71 -22.76 14.33 6.39
C VAL A 71 -22.06 13.94 5.09
N ILE A 72 -22.68 13.02 4.35
CA ILE A 72 -22.27 12.63 2.99
C ILE A 72 -23.33 13.16 2.04
N ASP A 73 -23.11 14.37 1.51
CA ASP A 73 -24.09 15.11 0.70
C ASP A 73 -23.64 15.34 -0.75
N ARG A 74 -22.40 14.95 -1.10
CA ARG A 74 -21.82 15.14 -2.43
C ARG A 74 -20.85 14.03 -2.79
N PHE A 75 -20.49 13.99 -4.05
CA PHE A 75 -19.39 13.18 -4.55
C PHE A 75 -18.64 13.96 -5.63
N GLU A 76 -17.40 14.30 -5.33
CA GLU A 76 -16.46 14.93 -6.27
C GLU A 76 -15.19 14.09 -6.34
N ALA A 77 -14.54 14.08 -7.50
CA ALA A 77 -13.33 13.32 -7.71
C ALA A 77 -12.37 14.11 -8.60
N GLU A 78 -11.14 14.23 -8.14
CA GLU A 78 -10.03 14.86 -8.85
C GLU A 78 -8.89 13.84 -9.03
N SER A 79 -8.20 13.92 -10.16
CA SER A 79 -7.00 13.14 -10.42
C SER A 79 -5.79 14.05 -10.54
N VAL A 80 -4.67 13.59 -10.03
CA VAL A 80 -3.37 14.22 -10.23
C VAL A 80 -2.44 13.23 -10.92
N GLU A 81 -1.71 13.68 -11.92
CA GLU A 81 -0.80 12.86 -12.71
C GLU A 81 0.61 13.44 -12.63
N LEU A 82 1.57 12.59 -12.30
CA LEU A 82 2.97 12.94 -12.21
C LEU A 82 3.78 11.99 -13.09
N SER A 83 4.10 12.45 -14.31
CA SER A 83 4.93 11.70 -15.24
C SER A 83 6.40 11.83 -14.90
N TYR A 84 7.13 10.74 -15.00
CA TYR A 84 8.57 10.72 -14.75
C TYR A 84 9.29 9.76 -15.70
N SER A 85 10.58 10.03 -15.88
CA SER A 85 11.45 9.16 -16.67
C SER A 85 12.48 8.51 -15.76
N TYR A 86 12.84 7.28 -16.06
CA TYR A 86 13.89 6.57 -15.35
C TYR A 86 14.66 5.66 -16.30
N THR A 87 15.93 5.40 -15.95
CA THR A 87 16.78 4.51 -16.73
C THR A 87 16.93 3.17 -15.99
N LEU A 88 16.58 2.09 -16.67
CA LEU A 88 16.75 0.73 -16.16
C LEU A 88 18.24 0.36 -16.19
N ASN A 89 18.75 -0.17 -15.09
CA ASN A 89 20.11 -0.67 -15.02
C ASN A 89 20.19 -2.13 -15.52
N PRO A 90 20.79 -2.41 -16.68
CA PRO A 90 20.88 -3.76 -17.26
C PRO A 90 21.58 -4.77 -16.34
N GLU A 91 22.60 -4.35 -15.61
CA GLU A 91 23.33 -5.24 -14.69
C GLU A 91 22.48 -5.66 -13.50
N THR A 92 21.68 -4.75 -12.97
CA THR A 92 20.72 -5.08 -11.91
C THR A 92 19.66 -6.04 -12.41
N MET A 93 19.16 -5.86 -13.62
CA MET A 93 18.20 -6.77 -14.25
C MET A 93 18.79 -8.17 -14.48
N LYS A 94 20.02 -8.27 -14.95
CA LYS A 94 20.71 -9.55 -15.11
C LYS A 94 20.89 -10.28 -13.77
N LYS A 95 21.29 -9.58 -12.71
CA LYS A 95 21.39 -10.16 -11.36
C LYS A 95 20.04 -10.68 -10.86
N ARG A 96 18.96 -9.94 -11.15
CA ARG A 96 17.59 -10.36 -10.81
C ARG A 96 17.17 -11.60 -11.60
N LEU A 97 17.56 -11.69 -12.88
CA LEU A 97 17.28 -12.85 -13.72
C LEU A 97 17.90 -14.12 -13.15
N VAL A 98 19.18 -14.08 -12.75
CA VAL A 98 19.85 -15.22 -12.10
C VAL A 98 19.09 -15.69 -10.85
N LYS A 99 18.72 -14.76 -9.95
CA LYS A 99 17.93 -15.11 -8.76
C LYS A 99 16.57 -15.71 -9.10
N LEU A 100 15.93 -15.22 -10.16
CA LEU A 100 14.64 -15.73 -10.62
C LEU A 100 14.78 -17.15 -11.18
N GLU A 101 15.86 -17.47 -11.88
CA GLU A 101 16.17 -18.80 -12.37
C GLU A 101 16.42 -19.79 -11.22
N GLU A 102 17.11 -19.38 -10.17
CA GLU A 102 17.28 -20.17 -8.95
C GLU A 102 15.92 -20.47 -8.27
N GLN A 103 15.03 -19.48 -8.20
CA GLN A 103 13.67 -19.65 -7.66
C GLN A 103 12.84 -20.63 -8.50
N ILE A 104 12.90 -20.51 -9.83
CA ILE A 104 12.21 -21.40 -10.76
C ILE A 104 12.71 -22.84 -10.58
N ALA A 105 14.02 -23.04 -10.45
CA ALA A 105 14.60 -24.37 -10.26
C ALA A 105 14.20 -25.02 -8.92
N ALA A 106 13.92 -24.23 -7.90
CA ALA A 106 13.55 -24.70 -6.56
C ALA A 106 12.04 -24.86 -6.37
N GLU A 107 11.21 -24.25 -7.24
CA GLU A 107 9.75 -24.18 -7.07
C GLU A 107 9.06 -25.50 -7.47
N LYS A 108 8.20 -26.01 -6.60
CA LYS A 108 7.44 -27.25 -6.80
C LYS A 108 5.94 -27.01 -7.02
N ASN A 109 5.43 -25.82 -6.68
CA ASN A 109 4.03 -25.48 -6.87
C ASN A 109 3.81 -25.06 -8.33
N PRO A 110 2.94 -25.74 -9.10
CA PRO A 110 2.72 -25.43 -10.52
C PRO A 110 2.18 -24.03 -10.79
N GLN A 111 1.34 -23.50 -9.89
CA GLN A 111 0.80 -22.15 -10.05
C GLN A 111 1.88 -21.09 -9.83
N GLN A 112 2.69 -21.26 -8.79
CA GLN A 112 3.80 -20.37 -8.47
C GLN A 112 4.87 -20.43 -9.57
N LEU A 113 5.19 -21.63 -10.05
CA LEU A 113 6.13 -21.83 -11.16
C LEU A 113 5.70 -21.07 -12.42
N ARG A 114 4.40 -21.12 -12.76
CA ARG A 114 3.86 -20.37 -13.90
C ARG A 114 4.09 -18.86 -13.76
N LEU A 115 3.84 -18.29 -12.60
CA LEU A 115 4.06 -16.87 -12.33
C LEU A 115 5.54 -16.47 -12.43
N LEU A 116 6.43 -17.32 -11.90
CA LEU A 116 7.87 -17.11 -12.01
C LEU A 116 8.35 -17.16 -13.47
N LEU A 117 7.85 -18.10 -14.27
CA LEU A 117 8.15 -18.20 -15.70
C LEU A 117 7.68 -16.98 -16.49
N GLN A 118 6.48 -16.47 -16.22
CA GLN A 118 5.99 -15.22 -16.82
C GLN A 118 6.86 -14.02 -16.42
N SER A 119 7.27 -13.95 -15.16
CA SER A 119 8.18 -12.92 -14.66
C SER A 119 9.55 -12.98 -15.34
N LYS A 120 10.07 -14.19 -15.57
CA LYS A 120 11.31 -14.42 -16.30
C LYS A 120 11.21 -13.91 -17.75
N GLU A 121 10.19 -14.32 -18.48
CA GLU A 121 9.97 -13.86 -19.86
C GLU A 121 9.87 -12.35 -19.98
N SER A 122 9.15 -11.71 -19.06
CA SER A 122 9.05 -10.24 -19.01
C SER A 122 10.39 -9.58 -18.74
N LEU A 123 11.19 -10.13 -17.83
CA LEU A 123 12.50 -9.61 -17.49
C LEU A 123 13.53 -9.78 -18.62
N GLU A 124 13.51 -10.93 -19.30
CA GLU A 124 14.35 -11.19 -20.47
C GLU A 124 14.08 -10.19 -21.62
N LYS A 125 12.81 -9.90 -21.91
CA LYS A 125 12.44 -8.87 -22.87
C LYS A 125 12.95 -7.49 -22.46
N ARG A 126 12.89 -7.16 -21.18
CA ARG A 126 13.32 -5.87 -20.64
C ARG A 126 14.85 -5.69 -20.65
N ILE A 127 15.61 -6.77 -20.52
CA ILE A 127 17.08 -6.77 -20.62
C ILE A 127 17.57 -6.41 -22.04
N LEU A 128 16.76 -6.62 -23.05
CA LEU A 128 17.07 -6.27 -24.42
C LEU A 128 16.89 -4.79 -24.75
N GLY A 129 16.27 -3.99 -23.84
CA GLY A 129 16.00 -2.57 -24.01
C GLY A 129 14.62 -2.28 -24.66
N PRO A 130 14.25 -1.04 -24.82
CA PRO A 130 15.00 0.15 -24.42
C PRO A 130 15.16 0.28 -22.90
N PHE A 131 16.26 0.91 -22.46
CA PHE A 131 16.54 1.07 -21.01
C PHE A 131 15.92 2.33 -20.43
N ASP A 132 15.71 3.35 -21.23
CA ASP A 132 14.97 4.52 -20.82
C ASP A 132 13.47 4.22 -20.87
N ALA A 133 12.82 4.49 -19.78
CA ALA A 133 11.42 4.24 -19.59
C ALA A 133 10.73 5.49 -19.02
N GLN A 134 9.47 5.62 -19.34
CA GLN A 134 8.59 6.63 -18.75
C GLN A 134 7.44 5.91 -18.04
N ASP A 135 6.98 6.52 -16.97
CA ASP A 135 5.82 6.05 -16.23
C ASP A 135 5.09 7.24 -15.62
N THR A 136 3.89 7.03 -15.10
CA THR A 136 3.06 8.07 -14.51
C THR A 136 2.48 7.58 -13.20
N LEU A 137 2.69 8.37 -12.14
CA LEU A 137 1.98 8.18 -10.88
C LEU A 137 0.62 8.86 -10.98
N ILE A 138 -0.44 8.12 -10.71
CA ILE A 138 -1.80 8.65 -10.71
C ILE A 138 -2.34 8.62 -9.29
N GLY A 139 -2.39 9.81 -8.67
CA GLY A 139 -3.08 10.02 -7.40
C GLY A 139 -4.51 10.49 -7.63
N ARG A 140 -5.35 10.39 -6.60
CA ARG A 140 -6.72 10.88 -6.64
C ARG A 140 -7.09 11.54 -5.33
N ALA A 141 -8.04 12.46 -5.40
CA ALA A 141 -8.71 13.02 -4.24
C ALA A 141 -10.21 12.85 -4.41
N TYR A 142 -10.89 12.46 -3.36
CA TYR A 142 -12.35 12.31 -3.32
C TYR A 142 -12.93 13.18 -2.22
N ASN A 143 -14.07 13.80 -2.52
CA ASN A 143 -14.85 14.56 -1.58
C ASN A 143 -16.26 13.96 -1.45
N PHE A 144 -16.63 13.60 -0.23
CA PHE A 144 -17.94 13.07 0.13
C PHE A 144 -18.71 14.01 1.08
N GLY A 145 -18.36 15.30 1.10
CA GLY A 145 -18.87 16.27 2.07
C GLY A 145 -17.90 16.44 3.23
N GLU A 146 -18.26 15.98 4.43
CA GLU A 146 -17.36 16.06 5.59
C GLU A 146 -16.19 15.06 5.56
N ILE A 147 -16.21 14.09 4.62
CA ILE A 147 -15.11 13.13 4.43
C ILE A 147 -14.39 13.43 3.12
N LYS A 148 -13.08 13.65 3.19
CA LYS A 148 -12.19 13.80 2.03
C LYS A 148 -11.11 12.74 2.08
N ILE A 149 -10.75 12.16 0.94
CA ILE A 149 -9.82 11.03 0.86
C ILE A 149 -8.73 11.29 -0.18
N GLY A 150 -7.48 11.33 0.27
CA GLY A 150 -6.32 11.28 -0.62
C GLY A 150 -5.95 9.83 -0.96
N VAL A 151 -5.80 9.52 -2.24
CA VAL A 151 -5.62 8.15 -2.74
C VAL A 151 -4.31 8.02 -3.50
N PHE A 152 -3.51 7.02 -3.13
CA PHE A 152 -2.15 6.81 -3.61
C PHE A 152 -1.99 5.48 -4.37
N PRO A 153 -1.19 5.47 -5.46
CA PRO A 153 -1.03 4.28 -6.31
C PRO A 153 -0.06 3.24 -5.74
N GLY A 154 0.30 3.28 -4.45
CA GLY A 154 1.30 2.38 -3.89
C GLY A 154 1.28 2.28 -2.37
N GLU A 155 2.35 1.74 -1.84
CA GLU A 155 2.61 1.55 -0.42
C GLU A 155 3.21 2.83 0.18
N LEU A 156 2.33 3.75 0.58
CA LEU A 156 2.73 5.04 1.15
C LEU A 156 3.27 4.87 2.57
N VAL A 157 4.42 5.48 2.88
CA VAL A 157 4.95 5.53 4.24
C VAL A 157 4.15 6.50 5.12
N ALA A 158 4.15 6.26 6.43
CA ALA A 158 3.33 7.01 7.38
C ALA A 158 3.65 8.51 7.39
N SER A 159 4.93 8.89 7.31
CA SER A 159 5.38 10.29 7.33
C SER A 159 4.77 11.15 6.22
N LEU A 160 4.55 10.58 5.03
CA LEU A 160 3.92 11.26 3.91
C LEU A 160 2.40 11.35 4.09
N GLY A 161 1.74 10.26 4.47
CA GLY A 161 0.29 10.27 4.62
C GLY A 161 -0.22 11.10 5.80
N LEU A 162 0.54 11.17 6.89
CA LEU A 162 0.21 12.02 8.04
C LEU A 162 0.17 13.52 7.71
N GLN A 163 0.74 13.94 6.57
CA GLN A 163 0.62 15.32 6.09
C GLN A 163 -0.79 15.67 5.58
N ILE A 164 -1.60 14.64 5.29
CA ILE A 164 -2.96 14.80 4.77
C ILE A 164 -4.00 14.51 5.86
N ILE A 165 -3.76 13.47 6.69
CA ILE A 165 -4.71 13.01 7.70
C ILE A 165 -5.04 14.15 8.68
N SER A 166 -6.32 14.45 8.80
CA SER A 166 -6.86 15.44 9.72
C SER A 166 -8.20 14.97 10.26
N HIS A 167 -8.48 15.28 11.52
CA HIS A 167 -9.78 15.05 12.16
C HIS A 167 -10.19 16.33 12.87
N GLN A 168 -11.04 17.09 12.22
CA GLN A 168 -11.66 18.30 12.76
C GLN A 168 -13.17 18.07 12.86
N PRO A 169 -13.90 18.78 13.72
CA PRO A 169 -15.34 18.75 13.70
C PRO A 169 -15.87 19.05 12.29
N HIS A 170 -16.69 18.15 11.74
CA HIS A 170 -17.27 18.25 10.40
C HIS A 170 -16.28 18.24 9.22
N GLU A 171 -15.03 17.82 9.46
CA GLU A 171 -14.04 17.68 8.39
C GLU A 171 -13.02 16.58 8.71
N HIS A 172 -13.07 15.50 7.94
CA HIS A 172 -12.19 14.35 8.11
C HIS A 172 -11.40 14.08 6.84
N HIS A 173 -10.08 14.23 6.91
CA HIS A 173 -9.17 13.88 5.82
C HIS A 173 -8.57 12.50 6.08
N LEU A 174 -8.77 11.60 5.15
CA LEU A 174 -8.28 10.23 5.19
C LEU A 174 -7.29 9.97 4.06
N VAL A 175 -6.51 8.90 4.20
CA VAL A 175 -5.57 8.43 3.17
C VAL A 175 -5.83 6.97 2.83
N MET A 176 -5.84 6.65 1.54
CA MET A 176 -5.96 5.30 1.02
C MET A 176 -4.76 4.99 0.12
N GLY A 177 -4.03 3.92 0.44
CA GLY A 177 -2.97 3.36 -0.39
C GLY A 177 -3.44 2.18 -1.24
N TYR A 178 -2.50 1.53 -1.93
CA TYR A 178 -2.71 0.28 -2.69
C TYR A 178 -3.78 0.37 -3.78
N THR A 179 -3.89 1.49 -4.46
CA THR A 179 -4.82 1.60 -5.59
C THR A 179 -4.31 0.84 -6.82
N PRO A 180 -5.16 0.59 -7.84
CA PRO A 180 -4.93 -0.40 -8.90
C PRO A 180 -3.59 -0.32 -9.64
N ASP A 181 -2.98 0.85 -9.71
CA ASP A 181 -1.72 1.07 -10.45
C ASP A 181 -0.45 0.68 -9.68
N GLY A 182 -0.58 -0.04 -8.58
CA GLY A 182 0.41 -0.49 -7.59
C GLY A 182 1.88 -0.35 -7.95
N VAL A 183 2.46 0.82 -7.68
CA VAL A 183 3.85 1.16 -8.07
C VAL A 183 4.90 0.68 -7.06
N GLY A 184 4.49 0.04 -5.96
CA GLY A 184 5.35 -0.34 -4.83
C GLY A 184 5.47 0.79 -3.82
N TYR A 185 6.65 0.91 -3.19
CA TYR A 185 6.85 1.84 -2.08
C TYR A 185 6.97 3.29 -2.48
N LEU A 186 6.20 4.15 -1.82
CA LEU A 186 6.28 5.61 -1.88
C LEU A 186 6.93 6.12 -0.59
N VAL A 187 8.23 6.41 -0.67
CA VAL A 187 9.12 6.66 0.47
C VAL A 187 9.59 8.11 0.46
N GLU A 188 9.70 8.72 1.63
CA GLU A 188 10.22 10.08 1.75
C GLU A 188 11.72 10.19 1.40
N ILE A 189 12.14 11.36 0.93
CA ILE A 189 13.50 11.65 0.45
C ILE A 189 14.57 11.32 1.50
N GLY A 190 14.29 11.58 2.77
CA GLY A 190 15.22 11.35 3.88
C GLY A 190 15.53 9.88 4.14
N GLU A 191 14.72 8.93 3.64
CA GLU A 191 14.83 7.50 3.90
C GLU A 191 15.42 6.70 2.73
N TYR A 192 15.69 7.32 1.59
CA TYR A 192 16.24 6.62 0.43
C TYR A 192 17.61 6.00 0.71
N GLY A 193 17.71 4.70 0.40
CA GLY A 193 18.91 3.88 0.60
C GLY A 193 19.15 3.38 2.02
N LYS A 194 18.28 3.72 2.99
CA LYS A 194 18.49 3.39 4.41
C LYS A 194 17.74 2.14 4.87
N ASN A 195 16.59 1.85 4.31
CA ASN A 195 15.72 0.75 4.75
C ASN A 195 15.22 -0.11 3.57
N PHE A 196 14.55 -1.21 3.89
CA PHE A 196 14.06 -2.18 2.91
C PHE A 196 13.11 -1.51 1.92
N GLU A 197 12.22 -0.67 2.39
CA GLU A 197 11.18 0.01 1.60
C GLU A 197 11.81 0.91 0.56
N SER A 198 12.78 1.73 0.97
CA SER A 198 13.48 2.66 0.07
C SER A 198 14.40 1.95 -0.94
N ILE A 199 15.06 0.85 -0.53
CA ILE A 199 15.91 0.04 -1.43
C ILE A 199 15.06 -0.65 -2.51
N ASN A 200 13.80 -0.98 -2.19
CA ASN A 200 12.87 -1.64 -3.11
C ASN A 200 11.92 -0.66 -3.82
N SER A 201 11.95 0.62 -3.50
CA SER A 201 11.23 1.64 -4.25
C SER A 201 11.78 1.77 -5.67
N LYS A 202 10.88 1.84 -6.64
CA LYS A 202 11.22 2.10 -8.05
C LYS A 202 10.96 3.56 -8.43
N ILE A 203 10.41 4.31 -7.52
CA ILE A 203 10.01 5.69 -7.74
C ILE A 203 11.24 6.58 -7.51
N PRO A 204 11.54 7.52 -8.39
CA PRO A 204 12.63 8.46 -8.20
C PRO A 204 12.47 9.29 -6.92
N VAL A 205 13.62 9.61 -6.31
CA VAL A 205 13.70 10.39 -5.07
C VAL A 205 12.97 11.73 -5.22
N GLY A 206 12.13 12.06 -4.24
CA GLY A 206 11.37 13.30 -4.18
C GLY A 206 10.01 13.29 -4.90
N LEU A 207 9.76 12.32 -5.79
CA LEU A 207 8.44 12.23 -6.45
C LEU A 207 7.30 11.85 -5.50
N PRO A 208 7.49 11.00 -4.48
CA PRO A 208 6.44 10.73 -3.50
C PRO A 208 5.98 11.98 -2.75
N GLU A 209 6.91 12.88 -2.41
CA GLU A 209 6.58 14.16 -1.77
C GLU A 209 5.78 15.08 -2.70
N VAL A 210 6.21 15.18 -3.96
CA VAL A 210 5.49 15.99 -4.97
C VAL A 210 4.07 15.45 -5.15
N LEU A 211 3.90 14.13 -5.29
CA LEU A 211 2.59 13.51 -5.39
C LEU A 211 1.74 13.76 -4.14
N THR A 212 2.35 13.64 -2.95
CA THR A 212 1.67 13.90 -1.68
C THR A 212 1.18 15.34 -1.60
N TRP A 213 2.03 16.30 -1.97
CA TRP A 213 1.65 17.71 -2.02
C TRP A 213 0.50 17.97 -3.00
N MET A 214 0.56 17.39 -4.21
CA MET A 214 -0.49 17.55 -5.22
C MET A 214 -1.84 16.98 -4.73
N ILE A 215 -1.84 15.79 -4.14
CA ILE A 215 -3.06 15.17 -3.59
C ILE A 215 -3.58 15.98 -2.41
N LYS A 216 -2.69 16.41 -1.50
CA LYS A 216 -3.06 17.26 -0.36
C LYS A 216 -3.73 18.55 -0.82
N SER A 217 -3.14 19.24 -1.80
CA SER A 217 -3.75 20.46 -2.36
C SER A 217 -5.16 20.21 -2.87
N LYS A 218 -5.40 19.09 -3.56
CA LYS A 218 -6.75 18.73 -4.03
C LYS A 218 -7.72 18.41 -2.89
N VAL A 219 -7.25 17.73 -1.85
CA VAL A 219 -8.06 17.47 -0.64
C VAL A 219 -8.44 18.76 0.09
N GLU A 220 -7.55 19.75 0.12
CA GLU A 220 -7.77 21.04 0.77
C GLU A 220 -8.58 22.03 -0.08
N GLU A 221 -8.60 21.87 -1.41
CA GLU A 221 -9.39 22.69 -2.35
C GLU A 221 -10.89 22.36 -2.34
N PHE A 222 -11.28 21.16 -1.91
CA PHE A 222 -12.69 20.74 -1.78
C PHE A 222 -13.41 21.46 -0.62
#